data_cdaf35cc1b3eda05d6ce3a0800a3caf4
#
_entry.id   cdaf35cc1b3eda05d6ce3a0800a3caf4
#
_cell.length_a   1.000
_cell.length_b   1.000
_cell.length_c   1.000
_cell.angle_alpha   90.00
_cell.angle_beta   90.00
_cell.angle_gamma   90.00
#
_symmetry.space_group_name_H-M   'P 1'
#
loop_
_entity.id
_entity.type
_entity.pdbx_description
1 polymer ?
#
loop_
_entity_poly.entity_id
_entity_poly.type
_entity_poly.pdbx_seq_one_letter_code
_entity_poly.pdbx_strand_id
1 'polypeptide(L)'
;VPTRLKSIIELGKIASFYYDLNQAAKAGVTSTGNGFREPYFQADPRVTNVVVSPGEEHFEKLLKSENECLIVHQVLGAGQSNPYNGDFQLGVSLGYLARSGEIVGRVKDVSIAGNIFDLFADSLMWISKEREWKGAYYLPHICLDNVSVTAK
;
A
#
# COMPACT_ATOMS: atom_id res chain seq x y z
N VAL A 1 -25.39 -9.43 6.26
CA VAL A 1 -24.70 -8.57 7.25
C VAL A 1 -24.25 -7.31 6.52
N PRO A 2 -24.61 -6.09 6.96
CA PRO A 2 -24.21 -4.87 6.29
C PRO A 2 -22.70 -4.63 6.41
N THR A 3 -22.11 -4.00 5.40
CA THR A 3 -20.73 -3.51 5.42
C THR A 3 -20.61 -2.33 6.38
N ARG A 4 -19.45 -2.20 7.01
CA ARG A 4 -19.13 -1.10 7.94
C ARG A 4 -17.65 -0.76 7.86
N LEU A 5 -17.30 0.46 8.24
CA LEU A 5 -15.92 0.84 8.46
C LEU A 5 -15.34 0.02 9.63
N LYS A 6 -14.14 -0.51 9.44
CA LYS A 6 -13.41 -1.26 10.46
C LYS A 6 -11.91 -1.09 10.28
N SER A 7 -11.20 -1.04 11.39
CA SER A 7 -9.74 -1.08 11.38
C SER A 7 -9.25 -2.51 11.21
N ILE A 8 -8.33 -2.70 10.29
CA ILE A 8 -7.63 -3.97 10.07
C ILE A 8 -6.24 -3.91 10.69
N ILE A 9 -5.56 -2.78 10.53
CA ILE A 9 -4.24 -2.52 11.10
C ILE A 9 -4.30 -1.20 11.87
N GLU A 10 -3.84 -1.20 13.11
CA GLU A 10 -3.73 -0.02 13.98
C GLU A 10 -2.33 0.04 14.57
N LEU A 11 -1.64 1.16 14.35
CA LEU A 11 -0.28 1.39 14.84
C LEU A 11 0.69 0.21 14.51
N GLY A 12 0.60 -0.30 13.27
CA GLY A 12 1.44 -1.41 12.78
C GLY A 12 1.04 -2.79 13.28
N LYS A 13 -0.04 -2.92 14.06
CA LYS A 13 -0.53 -4.22 14.58
C LYS A 13 -1.84 -4.61 13.92
N ILE A 14 -2.02 -5.91 13.67
CA ILE A 14 -3.28 -6.43 13.18
C ILE A 14 -4.33 -6.28 14.31
N ALA A 15 -5.33 -5.44 14.07
CA ALA A 15 -6.42 -5.18 15.00
C ALA A 15 -7.61 -6.09 14.78
N SER A 16 -7.90 -6.45 13.53
CA SER A 16 -9.00 -7.36 13.19
C SER A 16 -8.78 -8.05 11.86
N PHE A 17 -9.57 -9.11 11.65
CA PHE A 17 -9.69 -9.77 10.36
C PHE A 17 -11.07 -9.50 9.76
N TYR A 18 -11.24 -9.75 8.47
CA TYR A 18 -12.53 -9.67 7.82
C TYR A 18 -13.06 -11.07 7.53
N TYR A 19 -14.34 -11.27 7.86
CA TYR A 19 -15.02 -12.56 7.76
C TYR A 19 -16.32 -12.44 6.97
N ASP A 20 -16.57 -13.38 6.09
CA ASP A 20 -17.92 -13.69 5.62
C ASP A 20 -18.69 -14.52 6.67
N LEU A 21 -19.87 -15.02 6.36
CA LEU A 21 -20.64 -15.86 7.27
C LEU A 21 -19.99 -17.23 7.48
N ASN A 22 -19.41 -17.80 6.45
CA ASN A 22 -18.83 -19.14 6.50
C ASN A 22 -17.52 -19.16 7.29
N GLN A 23 -16.62 -18.23 7.01
CA GLN A 23 -15.35 -18.11 7.75
C GLN A 23 -15.57 -17.68 9.20
N ALA A 24 -16.55 -16.82 9.45
CA ALA A 24 -16.93 -16.45 10.81
C ALA A 24 -17.42 -17.66 11.63
N ALA A 25 -18.27 -18.51 11.04
CA ALA A 25 -18.74 -19.72 11.68
C ALA A 25 -17.59 -20.69 12.00
N LYS A 26 -16.64 -20.88 11.07
CA LYS A 26 -15.45 -21.72 11.29
C LYS A 26 -14.54 -21.18 12.39
N ALA A 27 -14.41 -19.86 12.48
CA ALA A 27 -13.57 -19.20 13.48
C ALA A 27 -14.28 -19.00 14.84
N GLY A 28 -15.56 -19.31 14.96
CA GLY A 28 -16.33 -19.09 16.18
C GLY A 28 -16.58 -17.62 16.51
N VAL A 29 -16.60 -16.74 15.47
CA VAL A 29 -16.76 -15.29 15.63
C VAL A 29 -17.97 -14.77 14.85
N THR A 30 -18.31 -13.51 15.03
CA THR A 30 -19.37 -12.86 14.27
C THR A 30 -18.85 -12.38 12.92
N SER A 31 -19.64 -12.56 11.84
CA SER A 31 -19.31 -12.03 10.52
C SER A 31 -19.11 -10.52 10.53
N THR A 32 -18.06 -10.06 9.84
CA THR A 32 -17.73 -8.64 9.70
C THR A 32 -18.42 -7.96 8.52
N GLY A 33 -19.30 -8.68 7.80
CA GLY A 33 -20.01 -8.17 6.63
C GLY A 33 -19.12 -8.03 5.39
N ASN A 34 -18.08 -8.85 5.30
CA ASN A 34 -17.15 -8.85 4.17
C ASN A 34 -17.39 -9.96 3.14
N GLY A 35 -18.50 -10.69 3.26
CA GLY A 35 -18.85 -11.70 2.26
C GLY A 35 -19.16 -11.06 0.92
N PHE A 36 -18.43 -11.43 -0.10
CA PHE A 36 -18.66 -11.07 -1.50
C PHE A 36 -18.98 -12.32 -2.30
N ARG A 37 -19.96 -12.26 -3.18
CA ARG A 37 -20.36 -13.38 -4.02
C ARG A 37 -20.47 -12.94 -5.47
N GLU A 38 -19.70 -13.56 -6.32
CA GLU A 38 -19.89 -13.49 -7.75
C GLU A 38 -20.94 -14.51 -8.21
N PRO A 39 -21.67 -14.24 -9.30
CA PRO A 39 -22.59 -15.23 -9.89
C PRO A 39 -21.85 -16.56 -10.12
N TYR A 40 -22.47 -17.67 -9.70
CA TYR A 40 -21.98 -19.05 -9.84
C TYR A 40 -20.79 -19.45 -8.95
N PHE A 41 -20.28 -18.56 -8.09
CA PHE A 41 -19.20 -18.88 -7.15
C PHE A 41 -19.69 -18.89 -5.70
N GLN A 42 -18.93 -19.54 -4.82
CA GLN A 42 -19.15 -19.43 -3.38
C GLN A 42 -18.76 -18.04 -2.91
N ALA A 43 -19.43 -17.58 -1.85
CA ALA A 43 -19.03 -16.35 -1.20
C ALA A 43 -17.65 -16.52 -0.55
N ASP A 44 -16.82 -15.50 -0.70
CA ASP A 44 -15.49 -15.38 -0.08
C ASP A 44 -15.33 -14.03 0.63
N PRO A 45 -14.48 -13.95 1.66
CA PRO A 45 -14.22 -12.68 2.34
C PRO A 45 -13.43 -11.74 1.44
N ARG A 46 -13.96 -10.53 1.19
CA ARG A 46 -13.25 -9.48 0.43
C ARG A 46 -13.40 -8.12 1.11
N VAL A 47 -12.44 -7.26 0.87
CA VAL A 47 -12.55 -5.83 1.17
C VAL A 47 -13.17 -5.11 -0.01
N THR A 48 -13.98 -4.08 0.26
CA THR A 48 -14.55 -3.23 -0.79
C THR A 48 -13.68 -2.02 -1.06
N ASN A 49 -13.29 -1.32 0.00
CA ASN A 49 -12.39 -0.19 -0.08
C ASN A 49 -11.32 -0.32 1.01
N VAL A 50 -10.11 0.08 0.67
CA VAL A 50 -9.00 0.17 1.62
C VAL A 50 -8.65 1.64 1.79
N VAL A 51 -8.62 2.09 3.03
CA VAL A 51 -8.31 3.47 3.38
C VAL A 51 -7.10 3.47 4.31
N VAL A 52 -6.05 4.16 3.93
CA VAL A 52 -4.90 4.41 4.80
C VAL A 52 -5.06 5.79 5.44
N SER A 53 -4.82 5.87 6.75
CA SER A 53 -4.87 7.13 7.48
C SER A 53 -3.83 8.12 6.94
N PRO A 54 -4.15 9.41 6.86
CA PRO A 54 -3.18 10.41 6.43
C PRO A 54 -2.15 10.66 7.53
N GLY A 55 -1.00 11.17 7.13
CA GLY A 55 -0.08 11.87 8.02
C GLY A 55 -0.54 13.30 8.32
N GLU A 56 0.32 14.07 8.99
CA GLU A 56 0.00 15.44 9.41
C GLU A 56 0.47 16.50 8.42
N GLU A 57 1.60 16.24 7.74
CA GLU A 57 2.28 17.21 6.89
C GLU A 57 1.93 17.05 5.40
N HIS A 58 1.99 18.16 4.69
CA HIS A 58 1.74 18.21 3.25
C HIS A 58 2.90 17.58 2.45
N PHE A 59 2.55 16.85 1.38
CA PHE A 59 3.50 16.16 0.51
C PHE A 59 4.64 17.07 0.00
N GLU A 60 4.31 18.29 -0.45
CA GLU A 60 5.32 19.23 -0.95
C GLU A 60 6.34 19.63 0.12
N LYS A 61 5.90 19.76 1.38
CA LYS A 61 6.79 20.08 2.50
C LYS A 61 7.68 18.90 2.84
N LEU A 62 7.12 17.68 2.87
CA LEU A 62 7.84 16.44 3.11
C LEU A 62 8.85 16.16 2.00
N LEU A 63 8.48 16.39 0.73
CA LEU A 63 9.38 16.22 -0.39
C LEU A 63 10.58 17.18 -0.34
N LYS A 64 10.39 18.41 0.15
CA LYS A 64 11.47 19.38 0.33
C LYS A 64 12.45 19.03 1.46
N SER A 65 12.04 18.20 2.41
CA SER A 65 12.93 17.72 3.47
C SER A 65 13.87 16.61 3.02
N GLU A 66 13.58 15.98 1.87
CA GLU A 66 14.43 14.94 1.30
C GLU A 66 15.49 15.52 0.39
N ASN A 67 16.75 15.08 0.57
CA ASN A 67 17.85 15.47 -0.31
C ASN A 67 17.66 14.93 -1.72
N GLU A 68 17.33 13.65 -1.82
CA GLU A 68 17.03 12.97 -3.08
C GLU A 68 16.02 11.85 -2.83
N CYS A 69 15.02 11.73 -3.69
CA CYS A 69 14.10 10.61 -3.66
C CYS A 69 13.58 10.23 -5.06
N LEU A 70 13.18 8.96 -5.18
CA LEU A 70 12.50 8.43 -6.35
C LEU A 70 10.98 8.45 -6.11
N ILE A 71 10.27 9.29 -6.85
CA ILE A 71 8.80 9.31 -6.84
C ILE A 71 8.31 8.22 -7.80
N VAL A 72 7.74 7.15 -7.27
CA VAL A 72 7.18 6.05 -8.06
C VAL A 72 5.69 6.30 -8.28
N HIS A 73 5.29 6.50 -9.52
CA HIS A 73 3.89 6.73 -9.88
C HIS A 73 3.22 5.47 -10.39
N GLN A 74 3.94 4.63 -11.14
CA GLN A 74 3.42 3.39 -11.70
C GLN A 74 4.51 2.32 -11.78
N VAL A 75 4.13 1.09 -11.44
CA VAL A 75 5.01 -0.08 -11.47
C VAL A 75 4.48 -1.17 -12.39
N LEU A 76 5.39 -2.05 -12.82
CA LEU A 76 5.11 -3.27 -13.57
C LEU A 76 5.63 -4.48 -12.80
N GLY A 77 4.98 -5.62 -13.00
CA GLY A 77 5.43 -6.89 -12.43
C GLY A 77 4.89 -7.20 -11.04
N ALA A 78 3.94 -6.42 -10.51
CA ALA A 78 3.37 -6.66 -9.18
C ALA A 78 2.79 -8.07 -8.99
N GLY A 79 2.24 -8.68 -10.05
CA GLY A 79 1.72 -10.04 -10.02
C GLY A 79 2.78 -11.15 -9.90
N GLN A 80 4.06 -10.81 -10.03
CA GLN A 80 5.20 -11.75 -9.86
C GLN A 80 5.82 -11.70 -8.47
N SER A 81 5.38 -10.74 -7.63
CA SER A 81 5.81 -10.64 -6.24
C SER A 81 5.13 -11.71 -5.39
N ASN A 82 5.82 -12.16 -4.33
CA ASN A 82 5.24 -13.11 -3.39
C ASN A 82 4.60 -12.37 -2.21
N PRO A 83 3.25 -12.28 -2.16
CA PRO A 83 2.58 -11.53 -1.11
C PRO A 83 2.67 -12.20 0.28
N TYR A 84 3.04 -13.48 0.34
CA TYR A 84 3.09 -14.23 1.61
C TYR A 84 4.38 -13.95 2.41
N ASN A 85 5.51 -13.79 1.72
CA ASN A 85 6.77 -13.46 2.39
C ASN A 85 7.11 -11.96 2.30
N GLY A 86 6.32 -11.19 1.55
CA GLY A 86 6.49 -9.74 1.43
C GLY A 86 7.56 -9.28 0.43
N ASP A 87 8.26 -10.19 -0.24
CA ASP A 87 9.28 -9.83 -1.21
C ASP A 87 8.69 -9.28 -2.50
N PHE A 88 9.26 -8.19 -2.99
CA PHE A 88 8.89 -7.63 -4.27
C PHE A 88 10.11 -7.23 -5.11
N GLN A 89 9.95 -7.34 -6.43
CA GLN A 89 10.83 -6.79 -7.43
C GLN A 89 9.97 -6.23 -8.57
N LEU A 90 9.99 -4.92 -8.75
CA LEU A 90 9.09 -4.20 -9.64
C LEU A 90 9.85 -3.29 -10.59
N GLY A 91 9.46 -3.30 -11.86
CA GLY A 91 9.92 -2.29 -12.81
C GLY A 91 9.14 -0.99 -12.61
N VAL A 92 9.83 0.16 -12.66
CA VAL A 92 9.18 1.48 -12.62
C VAL A 92 8.83 1.92 -14.04
N SER A 93 7.55 1.88 -14.39
CA SER A 93 7.07 2.32 -15.71
C SER A 93 6.87 3.84 -15.79
N LEU A 94 6.53 4.46 -14.66
CA LEU A 94 6.46 5.90 -14.52
C LEU A 94 6.96 6.31 -13.14
N GLY A 95 8.03 7.10 -13.14
CA GLY A 95 8.62 7.66 -11.94
C GLY A 95 9.46 8.88 -12.25
N TYR A 96 9.77 9.63 -11.21
CA TYR A 96 10.53 10.88 -11.29
C TYR A 96 11.60 10.91 -10.21
N LEU A 97 12.75 11.44 -10.56
CA LEU A 97 13.78 11.79 -9.59
C LEU A 97 13.47 13.18 -9.06
N ALA A 98 13.44 13.34 -7.75
CA ALA A 98 13.31 14.62 -7.09
C ALA A 98 14.54 14.88 -6.20
N ARG A 99 15.00 16.14 -6.17
CA ARG A 99 16.09 16.63 -5.31
C ARG A 99 15.65 17.88 -4.59
N SER A 100 15.74 17.87 -3.26
CA SER A 100 15.36 19.01 -2.42
C SER A 100 13.98 19.58 -2.74
N GLY A 101 13.02 18.71 -3.06
CA GLY A 101 11.64 19.05 -3.38
C GLY A 101 11.37 19.41 -4.85
N GLU A 102 12.37 19.43 -5.71
CA GLU A 102 12.21 19.76 -7.14
C GLU A 102 12.33 18.51 -8.00
N ILE A 103 11.41 18.33 -8.95
CA ILE A 103 11.48 17.24 -9.92
C ILE A 103 12.60 17.53 -10.93
N VAL A 104 13.65 16.72 -10.90
CA VAL A 104 14.81 16.80 -11.80
C VAL A 104 14.48 16.23 -13.17
N GLY A 105 13.72 15.13 -13.21
CA GLY A 105 13.34 14.51 -14.46
C GLY A 105 12.64 13.16 -14.29
N ARG A 106 12.15 12.64 -15.40
CA ARG A 106 11.57 11.29 -15.46
C ARG A 106 12.68 10.23 -15.46
N VAL A 107 12.51 9.19 -14.67
CA VAL A 107 13.40 8.03 -14.70
C VAL A 107 12.97 7.02 -15.74
N LYS A 108 13.94 6.25 -16.25
CA LYS A 108 13.74 5.20 -17.24
C LYS A 108 14.62 3.99 -16.88
N ASP A 109 14.15 2.79 -17.23
CA ASP A 109 14.86 1.54 -17.02
C ASP A 109 15.29 1.32 -15.55
N VAL A 110 14.41 1.73 -14.62
CA VAL A 110 14.60 1.60 -13.18
C VAL A 110 13.78 0.45 -12.64
N SER A 111 14.37 -0.30 -11.72
CA SER A 111 13.67 -1.33 -10.93
C SER A 111 13.84 -1.06 -9.45
N ILE A 112 12.82 -1.40 -8.68
CA ILE A 112 12.82 -1.34 -7.21
C ILE A 112 12.61 -2.73 -6.64
N ALA A 113 13.28 -3.04 -5.53
CA ALA A 113 13.14 -4.31 -4.82
C ALA A 113 13.25 -4.13 -3.32
N GLY A 114 12.63 -5.03 -2.57
CA GLY A 114 12.68 -5.04 -1.11
C GLY A 114 11.72 -6.04 -0.51
N ASN A 115 11.62 -6.00 0.82
CA ASN A 115 10.60 -6.71 1.57
C ASN A 115 9.65 -5.72 2.22
N ILE A 116 8.36 -5.84 1.94
CA ILE A 116 7.36 -4.87 2.40
C ILE A 116 7.22 -4.85 3.93
N PHE A 117 7.39 -5.99 4.59
CA PHE A 117 7.27 -6.06 6.04
C PHE A 117 8.44 -5.34 6.73
N ASP A 118 9.67 -5.55 6.24
CA ASP A 118 10.86 -4.87 6.78
C ASP A 118 10.80 -3.37 6.51
N LEU A 119 10.39 -2.97 5.29
CA LEU A 119 10.28 -1.57 4.92
C LEU A 119 9.26 -0.80 5.77
N PHE A 120 8.10 -1.41 6.06
CA PHE A 120 7.11 -0.76 6.90
C PHE A 120 7.43 -0.83 8.40
N ALA A 121 8.23 -1.83 8.84
CA ALA A 121 8.66 -1.92 10.24
C ALA A 121 9.76 -0.91 10.57
N ASP A 122 10.78 -0.80 9.71
CA ASP A 122 12.04 -0.14 10.07
C ASP A 122 12.42 1.03 9.15
N SER A 123 11.74 1.20 8.00
CA SER A 123 12.16 2.15 6.96
C SER A 123 11.06 3.12 6.53
N LEU A 124 9.96 3.19 7.28
CA LEU A 124 8.90 4.15 7.03
C LEU A 124 9.34 5.54 7.50
N MET A 125 9.59 6.44 6.55
CA MET A 125 10.03 7.81 6.83
C MET A 125 8.86 8.73 7.14
N TRP A 126 7.88 8.77 6.25
CA TRP A 126 6.71 9.63 6.42
C TRP A 126 5.52 9.19 5.58
N ILE A 127 4.35 9.69 5.97
CA ILE A 127 3.07 9.55 5.28
C ILE A 127 2.51 10.96 5.07
N SER A 128 2.05 11.28 3.86
CA SER A 128 1.51 12.61 3.56
C SER A 128 0.08 12.80 4.08
N LYS A 129 -0.29 14.06 4.22
CA LYS A 129 -1.67 14.46 4.54
C LYS A 129 -2.63 14.24 3.38
N GLU A 130 -2.19 14.51 2.17
CA GLU A 130 -2.97 14.32 0.96
C GLU A 130 -3.17 12.84 0.68
N ARG A 131 -4.36 12.51 0.21
CA ARG A 131 -4.73 11.16 -0.21
C ARG A 131 -5.44 11.20 -1.56
N GLU A 132 -5.23 10.17 -2.34
CA GLU A 132 -5.85 9.99 -3.64
C GLU A 132 -6.55 8.63 -3.75
N TRP A 133 -7.65 8.61 -4.49
CA TRP A 133 -8.28 7.36 -4.89
C TRP A 133 -7.55 6.71 -6.05
N LYS A 134 -7.15 5.46 -5.85
CA LYS A 134 -6.62 4.57 -6.88
C LYS A 134 -7.51 3.33 -6.95
N GLY A 135 -8.57 3.40 -7.75
CA GLY A 135 -9.61 2.36 -7.75
C GLY A 135 -10.33 2.25 -6.40
N ALA A 136 -10.22 1.12 -5.73
CA ALA A 136 -10.80 0.87 -4.40
C ALA A 136 -9.89 1.29 -3.23
N TYR A 137 -8.76 1.91 -3.49
CA TYR A 137 -7.75 2.28 -2.49
C TYR A 137 -7.71 3.80 -2.33
N TYR A 138 -7.84 4.30 -1.10
CA TYR A 138 -7.67 5.71 -0.74
C TYR A 138 -6.39 5.87 0.04
N LEU A 139 -5.33 6.31 -0.64
CA LEU A 139 -3.96 6.21 -0.17
C LEU A 139 -3.27 7.57 -0.11
N PRO A 140 -2.47 7.83 0.95
CA PRO A 140 -1.51 8.93 0.98
C PRO A 140 -0.25 8.59 0.17
N HIS A 141 0.61 9.58 -0.04
CA HIS A 141 2.00 9.32 -0.42
C HIS A 141 2.75 8.75 0.77
N ILE A 142 3.55 7.73 0.54
CA ILE A 142 4.33 7.03 1.57
C ILE A 142 5.80 7.06 1.13
N CYS A 143 6.68 7.52 2.00
CA CYS A 143 8.12 7.48 1.79
C CYS A 143 8.72 6.34 2.59
N LEU A 144 9.49 5.53 1.90
CA LEU A 144 10.25 4.41 2.46
C LEU A 144 11.73 4.62 2.17
N ASP A 145 12.57 4.44 3.17
CA ASP A 145 14.02 4.35 3.01
C ASP A 145 14.44 2.90 2.73
N ASN A 146 15.73 2.69 2.43
CA ASN A 146 16.33 1.36 2.22
C ASN A 146 15.68 0.49 1.14
N VAL A 147 14.90 1.08 0.23
CA VAL A 147 14.43 0.37 -0.96
C VAL A 147 15.60 0.21 -1.93
N SER A 148 15.85 -1.02 -2.37
CA SER A 148 16.87 -1.27 -3.39
C SER A 148 16.42 -0.69 -4.74
N VAL A 149 17.21 0.22 -5.30
CA VAL A 149 16.93 0.86 -6.59
C VAL A 149 18.06 0.51 -7.56
N THR A 150 17.71 -0.04 -8.72
CA THR A 150 18.66 -0.39 -9.78
C THR A 150 18.27 0.34 -11.06
N ALA A 151 19.21 1.06 -11.66
CA ALA A 151 19.09 1.68 -12.98
C ALA A 151 20.07 1.00 -13.96
N LYS A 152 19.65 0.86 -15.23
CA LYS A 152 20.52 0.39 -16.33
C LYS A 152 21.10 1.55 -17.09
#